data_5265c04d086ac9acddefe797679ee606
#
_entry.id   5265c04d086ac9acddefe797679ee606
#
_cell.length_a   1.000
_cell.length_b   1.000
_cell.length_c   1.000
_cell.angle_alpha   90.00
_cell.angle_beta   90.00
_cell.angle_gamma   90.00
#
_symmetry.space_group_name_H-M   'P 1'
#
loop_
_entity.id
_entity.type
_entity.pdbx_description
1 polymer ?
#
loop_
_entity_poly.entity_id
_entity_poly.type
_entity_poly.pdbx_seq_one_letter_code
_entity_poly.pdbx_strand_id
1 'polypeptide(L)'
;MPADSPQPSYEQLLALNADLYARLDQALGRVAELEARLDTSMRRIADLEAQLKQSSRNSSKPPSADGLAKPAPKSLRGRSGRGPGRPAGQPGATLEQVADPDVIVRHTPSVCAGCTNDLTGAAEVAVTRRQVFDIPEPTVVVTEHQIVTLACPCGHHTTGEVPAEATAPALYGPRIAAIGVYLLHGQFLSIGRTADALRDLFGLPVAAATVTAWVKRTALGIIDQVLPVIRDRMRQAPIVHFDETGLRVEGRLAWLHSASTPTDVLLTAHRKRGTAAMDDAGVLPGFAGIAVHDAWAPYDTYTTAVHALCNAHVLRELVFVTDPAVPFDNNAAEQTIRMPKLRTKVSGSMRTMTGAQHFAAIRSYTATAVRHGTNMLDALIQAVTGNPWIPATA
;
A
#
# COMPACT_ATOMS: atom_id res chain seq x y z
N MET A 1 62.71 -59.65 37.96
CA MET A 1 61.65 -59.55 38.91
C MET A 1 61.18 -58.05 38.92
N PRO A 2 60.02 -57.67 38.46
CA PRO A 2 59.53 -56.31 38.65
C PRO A 2 59.23 -56.16 40.13
N ALA A 3 59.67 -55.00 40.72
CA ALA A 3 59.43 -54.65 42.09
C ALA A 3 57.92 -54.48 42.31
N ASP A 4 57.36 -55.14 43.32
CA ASP A 4 56.00 -55.01 43.78
C ASP A 4 55.77 -53.56 44.24
N SER A 5 55.01 -52.80 43.48
CA SER A 5 54.58 -51.46 43.89
C SER A 5 53.63 -51.63 45.07
N PRO A 6 53.81 -50.94 46.19
CA PRO A 6 52.94 -51.07 47.37
C PRO A 6 51.50 -50.74 47.01
N GLN A 7 50.56 -51.63 47.29
CA GLN A 7 49.12 -51.38 47.09
C GLN A 7 48.68 -50.18 47.94
N PRO A 8 47.92 -49.24 47.36
CA PRO A 8 47.45 -48.07 48.10
C PRO A 8 46.58 -48.46 49.28
N SER A 9 46.73 -47.75 50.41
CA SER A 9 45.90 -47.96 51.59
C SER A 9 44.41 -47.61 51.29
N TYR A 10 43.47 -48.15 52.13
CA TYR A 10 42.03 -47.84 51.97
C TYR A 10 41.76 -46.34 52.05
N GLU A 11 42.44 -45.59 52.91
CA GLU A 11 42.35 -44.10 52.99
C GLU A 11 42.83 -43.38 51.74
N GLN A 12 43.93 -43.89 51.12
CA GLN A 12 44.44 -43.35 49.86
C GLN A 12 43.46 -43.61 48.71
N LEU A 13 42.79 -44.76 48.68
CA LEU A 13 41.76 -45.06 47.69
C LEU A 13 40.52 -44.20 47.89
N LEU A 14 40.10 -43.91 49.11
CA LEU A 14 38.99 -42.98 49.37
C LEU A 14 39.33 -41.56 48.94
N ALA A 15 40.55 -41.08 49.23
CA ALA A 15 40.99 -39.75 48.82
C ALA A 15 41.04 -39.62 47.28
N LEU A 16 41.57 -40.63 46.59
CA LEU A 16 41.62 -40.67 45.11
C LEU A 16 40.18 -40.69 44.52
N ASN A 17 39.29 -41.44 45.12
CA ASN A 17 37.91 -41.51 44.65
C ASN A 17 37.19 -40.15 44.80
N ALA A 18 37.40 -39.48 45.95
CA ALA A 18 36.86 -38.11 46.17
C ALA A 18 37.41 -37.10 45.15
N ASP A 19 38.73 -37.16 44.81
CA ASP A 19 39.34 -36.31 43.78
C ASP A 19 38.75 -36.61 42.41
N LEU A 20 38.56 -37.89 42.06
CA LEU A 20 37.95 -38.27 40.77
C LEU A 20 36.51 -37.78 40.68
N TYR A 21 35.67 -37.84 41.72
CA TYR A 21 34.33 -37.30 41.71
C TYR A 21 34.34 -35.76 41.56
N ALA A 22 35.23 -35.08 42.25
CA ALA A 22 35.35 -33.61 42.10
C ALA A 22 35.78 -33.21 40.64
N ARG A 23 36.66 -33.95 40.02
CA ARG A 23 37.05 -33.73 38.62
C ARG A 23 35.92 -34.06 37.63
N LEU A 24 35.15 -35.12 37.94
CA LEU A 24 33.97 -35.46 37.14
C LEU A 24 32.93 -34.36 37.19
N ASP A 25 32.60 -33.87 38.37
CA ASP A 25 31.65 -32.76 38.56
C ASP A 25 32.09 -31.48 37.83
N GLN A 26 33.40 -31.16 37.93
CA GLN A 26 33.99 -30.03 37.19
C GLN A 26 33.90 -30.23 35.67
N ALA A 27 34.17 -31.44 35.18
CA ALA A 27 34.07 -31.76 33.76
C ALA A 27 32.63 -31.68 33.25
N LEU A 28 31.65 -32.19 34.02
CA LEU A 28 30.22 -32.09 33.70
C LEU A 28 29.74 -30.66 33.67
N GLY A 29 30.17 -29.81 34.63
CA GLY A 29 29.87 -28.38 34.63
C GLY A 29 30.42 -27.67 33.38
N ARG A 30 31.64 -28.01 32.93
CA ARG A 30 32.20 -27.47 31.68
C ARG A 30 31.46 -27.94 30.43
N VAL A 31 30.99 -29.19 30.39
CA VAL A 31 30.16 -29.71 29.29
C VAL A 31 28.87 -28.91 29.20
N ALA A 32 28.15 -28.74 30.32
CA ALA A 32 26.90 -27.97 30.37
C ALA A 32 27.10 -26.50 29.89
N GLU A 33 28.20 -25.86 30.31
CA GLU A 33 28.53 -24.50 29.84
C GLU A 33 28.79 -24.47 28.32
N LEU A 34 29.54 -25.44 27.80
CA LEU A 34 29.84 -25.53 26.35
C LEU A 34 28.57 -25.81 25.55
N GLU A 35 27.66 -26.64 26.00
CA GLU A 35 26.37 -26.90 25.36
C GLU A 35 25.51 -25.65 25.30
N ALA A 36 25.41 -24.87 26.39
CA ALA A 36 24.70 -23.59 26.40
C ALA A 36 25.29 -22.56 25.42
N ARG A 37 26.62 -22.50 25.32
CA ARG A 37 27.31 -21.63 24.34
C ARG A 37 27.10 -22.11 22.91
N LEU A 38 27.09 -23.40 22.67
CA LEU A 38 26.82 -23.98 21.35
C LEU A 38 25.39 -23.65 20.90
N ASP A 39 24.39 -23.84 21.77
CA ASP A 39 22.99 -23.52 21.48
C ASP A 39 22.80 -22.03 21.15
N THR A 40 23.42 -21.14 21.92
CA THR A 40 23.42 -19.70 21.65
C THR A 40 24.05 -19.37 20.29
N SER A 41 25.16 -20.02 19.96
CA SER A 41 25.85 -19.84 18.67
C SER A 41 25.01 -20.36 17.50
N MET A 42 24.37 -21.51 17.65
CA MET A 42 23.46 -22.07 16.63
C MET A 42 22.25 -21.18 16.37
N ARG A 43 21.63 -20.61 17.42
CA ARG A 43 20.56 -19.61 17.25
C ARG A 43 21.06 -18.39 16.49
N ARG A 44 22.26 -17.90 16.80
CA ARG A 44 22.86 -16.75 16.10
C ARG A 44 23.15 -17.05 14.63
N ILE A 45 23.64 -18.25 14.32
CA ILE A 45 23.87 -18.70 12.93
C ILE A 45 22.54 -18.75 12.17
N ALA A 46 21.50 -19.35 12.78
CA ALA A 46 20.17 -19.41 12.16
C ALA A 46 19.59 -18.00 11.86
N ASP A 47 19.76 -17.06 12.79
CA ASP A 47 19.35 -15.66 12.60
C ASP A 47 20.13 -15.00 11.46
N LEU A 48 21.44 -15.18 11.38
CA LEU A 48 22.29 -14.63 10.33
C LEU A 48 21.97 -15.25 8.96
N GLU A 49 21.75 -16.55 8.89
CA GLU A 49 21.31 -17.22 7.66
C GLU A 49 19.95 -16.71 7.18
N ALA A 50 18.98 -16.52 8.11
CA ALA A 50 17.70 -15.92 7.79
C ALA A 50 17.85 -14.49 7.23
N GLN A 51 18.77 -13.69 7.79
CA GLN A 51 19.10 -12.35 7.28
C GLN A 51 19.76 -12.40 5.90
N LEU A 52 20.69 -13.34 5.65
CA LEU A 52 21.34 -13.51 4.35
C LEU A 52 20.36 -13.98 3.26
N LYS A 53 19.38 -14.80 3.61
CA LYS A 53 18.30 -15.23 2.69
C LYS A 53 17.31 -14.14 2.35
N GLN A 54 17.32 -12.98 3.06
CA GLN A 54 16.44 -11.86 2.77
C GLN A 54 16.88 -11.13 1.49
N SER A 55 15.98 -11.09 0.52
CA SER A 55 16.14 -10.35 -0.73
C SER A 55 14.99 -9.35 -0.92
N SER A 56 15.08 -8.51 -1.95
CA SER A 56 13.98 -7.61 -2.30
C SER A 56 12.67 -8.32 -2.68
N ARG A 57 12.70 -9.65 -2.86
CA ARG A 57 11.53 -10.48 -3.20
C ARG A 57 10.78 -11.00 -1.98
N ASN A 58 11.51 -11.30 -0.90
CA ASN A 58 10.97 -11.91 0.31
C ASN A 58 11.06 -11.00 1.55
N SER A 59 11.48 -9.75 1.36
CA SER A 59 11.57 -8.76 2.44
C SER A 59 11.30 -7.35 1.90
N SER A 60 11.22 -6.36 2.79
CA SER A 60 11.10 -4.93 2.46
C SER A 60 12.43 -4.28 2.03
N LYS A 61 13.49 -5.06 1.78
CA LYS A 61 14.77 -4.53 1.26
C LYS A 61 14.55 -3.91 -0.14
N PRO A 62 15.15 -2.75 -0.44
CA PRO A 62 15.08 -2.18 -1.78
C PRO A 62 15.83 -3.06 -2.79
N PRO A 63 15.44 -3.10 -4.07
CA PRO A 63 16.13 -3.87 -5.10
C PRO A 63 17.63 -3.59 -5.23
N SER A 64 18.06 -2.38 -4.91
CA SER A 64 19.48 -1.99 -4.87
C SER A 64 20.30 -2.71 -3.79
N ALA A 65 19.66 -3.26 -2.77
CA ALA A 65 20.32 -4.01 -1.71
C ALA A 65 20.62 -5.48 -2.11
N ASP A 66 20.09 -5.98 -3.23
CA ASP A 66 20.30 -7.35 -3.70
C ASP A 66 21.66 -7.55 -4.45
N GLY A 67 22.40 -6.48 -4.73
CA GLY A 67 23.66 -6.51 -5.49
C GLY A 67 23.49 -6.88 -6.98
N LEU A 68 24.61 -6.93 -7.72
CA LEU A 68 24.62 -7.20 -9.17
C LEU A 68 24.52 -8.70 -9.52
N ALA A 69 24.75 -9.60 -8.55
CA ALA A 69 24.73 -11.05 -8.73
C ALA A 69 23.33 -11.68 -8.68
N LYS A 70 22.26 -10.89 -8.79
CA LYS A 70 20.88 -11.36 -8.69
C LYS A 70 20.53 -12.31 -9.83
N PRO A 71 20.11 -13.56 -9.58
CA PRO A 71 19.57 -14.43 -10.62
C PRO A 71 18.36 -13.78 -11.29
N ALA A 72 18.30 -13.85 -12.62
CA ALA A 72 17.12 -13.38 -13.36
C ALA A 72 15.85 -14.03 -12.82
N PRO A 73 14.72 -13.29 -12.70
CA PRO A 73 13.47 -13.83 -12.20
C PRO A 73 13.01 -14.98 -13.09
N LYS A 74 13.05 -16.20 -12.58
CA LYS A 74 12.39 -17.33 -13.23
C LYS A 74 10.88 -17.15 -13.01
N SER A 75 10.17 -16.74 -14.06
CA SER A 75 8.71 -16.78 -14.06
C SER A 75 8.26 -18.24 -13.97
N LEU A 76 7.42 -18.55 -12.97
CA LEU A 76 6.74 -19.85 -12.88
C LEU A 76 5.63 -19.98 -13.94
N ARG A 77 5.30 -18.90 -14.66
CA ARG A 77 4.40 -18.97 -15.80
C ARG A 77 5.14 -19.65 -16.94
N GLY A 78 4.63 -20.79 -17.41
CA GLY A 78 5.10 -21.41 -18.65
C GLY A 78 5.07 -20.38 -19.78
N ARG A 79 6.07 -20.43 -20.67
CA ARG A 79 6.04 -19.61 -21.89
C ARG A 79 4.76 -19.95 -22.65
N SER A 80 3.85 -18.96 -22.77
CA SER A 80 2.56 -19.14 -23.44
C SER A 80 2.67 -19.37 -24.95
N GLY A 81 3.87 -19.39 -25.52
CA GLY A 81 4.12 -19.46 -26.97
C GLY A 81 3.60 -18.23 -27.74
N ARG A 82 2.96 -17.27 -27.06
CA ARG A 82 2.48 -16.03 -27.68
C ARG A 82 3.60 -15.01 -27.71
N GLY A 83 3.83 -14.39 -28.87
CA GLY A 83 4.75 -13.25 -29.00
C GLY A 83 4.31 -12.07 -28.10
N PRO A 84 5.26 -11.17 -27.72
CA PRO A 84 4.90 -9.96 -27.03
C PRO A 84 4.00 -9.10 -27.94
N GLY A 85 2.86 -8.69 -27.42
CA GLY A 85 1.91 -7.86 -28.17
C GLY A 85 0.46 -8.28 -27.94
N ARG A 86 -0.44 -7.59 -28.62
CA ARG A 86 -1.87 -7.81 -28.55
C ARG A 86 -2.25 -9.09 -29.30
N PRO A 87 -3.17 -9.93 -28.77
CA PRO A 87 -3.75 -11.03 -29.54
C PRO A 87 -4.45 -10.54 -30.82
N ALA A 88 -4.30 -11.28 -31.91
CA ALA A 88 -5.00 -10.98 -33.16
C ALA A 88 -6.52 -10.95 -32.93
N GLY A 89 -7.21 -9.96 -33.47
CA GLY A 89 -8.67 -9.79 -33.37
C GLY A 89 -9.16 -8.94 -32.19
N GLN A 90 -8.30 -8.51 -31.26
CA GLN A 90 -8.72 -7.53 -30.26
C GLN A 90 -8.72 -6.09 -30.83
N PRO A 91 -9.83 -5.31 -30.69
CA PRO A 91 -9.89 -3.94 -31.19
C PRO A 91 -8.84 -3.06 -30.50
N GLY A 92 -8.13 -2.21 -31.26
CA GLY A 92 -7.11 -1.29 -30.77
C GLY A 92 -7.71 -0.23 -29.84
N ALA A 93 -7.06 0.07 -28.72
CA ALA A 93 -7.28 1.33 -28.00
C ALA A 93 -6.50 2.42 -28.75
N THR A 94 -7.01 2.87 -29.89
CA THR A 94 -6.45 4.00 -30.66
C THR A 94 -7.21 5.26 -30.25
N LEU A 95 -6.52 6.39 -30.17
CA LEU A 95 -7.18 7.68 -29.95
C LEU A 95 -8.14 7.95 -31.12
N GLU A 96 -9.42 8.01 -30.83
CA GLU A 96 -10.46 8.25 -31.82
C GLU A 96 -10.81 9.74 -31.90
N GLN A 97 -11.23 10.19 -33.09
CA GLN A 97 -11.69 11.55 -33.26
C GLN A 97 -13.04 11.76 -32.58
N VAL A 98 -13.20 12.90 -31.89
CA VAL A 98 -14.51 13.30 -31.35
C VAL A 98 -15.35 13.92 -32.46
N ALA A 99 -16.67 13.78 -32.35
CA ALA A 99 -17.61 14.34 -33.32
C ALA A 99 -17.66 15.88 -33.23
N ASP A 100 -17.63 16.40 -31.99
CA ASP A 100 -17.77 17.81 -31.65
C ASP A 100 -16.49 18.29 -30.93
N PRO A 101 -15.50 18.86 -31.65
CA PRO A 101 -14.28 19.40 -31.05
C PRO A 101 -14.52 20.78 -30.47
N ASP A 102 -13.83 21.13 -29.36
CA ASP A 102 -13.95 22.44 -28.71
C ASP A 102 -13.56 23.62 -29.63
N VAL A 103 -12.58 23.42 -30.52
CA VAL A 103 -12.08 24.45 -31.44
C VAL A 103 -11.91 23.86 -32.83
N ILE A 104 -12.42 24.57 -33.85
CA ILE A 104 -12.22 24.23 -35.24
C ILE A 104 -11.35 25.33 -35.91
N VAL A 105 -10.17 24.93 -36.38
CA VAL A 105 -9.28 25.79 -37.18
C VAL A 105 -9.32 25.33 -38.62
N ARG A 106 -9.73 26.22 -39.53
CA ARG A 106 -9.78 25.96 -40.98
C ARG A 106 -8.49 26.37 -41.63
N HIS A 107 -7.88 25.46 -42.37
CA HIS A 107 -6.70 25.71 -43.19
C HIS A 107 -7.14 25.65 -44.66
N THR A 108 -7.32 26.81 -45.25
CA THR A 108 -7.80 26.95 -46.64
C THR A 108 -6.65 27.45 -47.52
N PRO A 109 -6.34 26.79 -48.64
CA PRO A 109 -5.33 27.28 -49.55
C PRO A 109 -5.80 28.59 -50.22
N SER A 110 -4.95 29.59 -50.29
CA SER A 110 -5.26 30.88 -50.93
C SER A 110 -4.96 30.89 -52.41
N VAL A 111 -4.03 30.01 -52.85
CA VAL A 111 -3.60 29.95 -54.27
C VAL A 111 -3.58 28.51 -54.78
N CYS A 112 -3.83 28.32 -56.05
CA CYS A 112 -3.75 27.04 -56.72
C CYS A 112 -2.28 26.61 -56.89
N ALA A 113 -1.96 25.38 -56.39
CA ALA A 113 -0.61 24.83 -56.51
C ALA A 113 -0.17 24.49 -57.93
N GLY A 114 -1.12 24.38 -58.89
CA GLY A 114 -0.83 24.05 -60.28
C GLY A 114 -0.70 25.28 -61.19
N CYS A 115 -1.50 26.33 -60.96
CA CYS A 115 -1.51 27.52 -61.87
C CYS A 115 -1.40 28.85 -61.11
N THR A 116 -1.21 28.88 -59.82
CA THR A 116 -1.06 30.05 -58.93
C THR A 116 -2.26 31.03 -58.95
N ASN A 117 -3.41 30.64 -59.51
CA ASN A 117 -4.63 31.44 -59.44
C ASN A 117 -5.13 31.55 -58.00
N ASP A 118 -5.74 32.70 -57.66
CA ASP A 118 -6.43 32.92 -56.41
C ASP A 118 -7.63 31.99 -56.29
N LEU A 119 -7.73 31.33 -55.14
CA LEU A 119 -8.80 30.40 -54.78
C LEU A 119 -9.85 31.03 -53.87
N THR A 120 -9.81 32.34 -53.63
CA THR A 120 -10.82 33.04 -52.82
C THR A 120 -12.21 32.82 -53.44
N GLY A 121 -13.12 32.21 -52.67
CA GLY A 121 -14.47 31.87 -53.13
C GLY A 121 -14.60 30.60 -53.98
N ALA A 122 -13.51 29.84 -54.19
CA ALA A 122 -13.58 28.54 -54.86
C ALA A 122 -14.43 27.54 -54.09
N ALA A 123 -15.12 26.64 -54.80
CA ALA A 123 -15.95 25.61 -54.16
C ALA A 123 -15.12 24.60 -53.37
N GLU A 124 -15.54 24.32 -52.14
CA GLU A 124 -14.93 23.31 -51.31
C GLU A 124 -15.32 21.91 -51.81
N VAL A 125 -14.36 21.07 -52.09
CA VAL A 125 -14.56 19.71 -52.66
C VAL A 125 -14.49 18.62 -51.54
N ALA A 126 -13.62 18.80 -50.54
CA ALA A 126 -13.44 17.85 -49.47
C ALA A 126 -12.82 18.52 -48.24
N VAL A 127 -13.12 17.97 -47.05
CA VAL A 127 -12.49 18.33 -45.77
C VAL A 127 -11.90 17.09 -45.14
N THR A 128 -10.59 17.11 -44.88
CA THR A 128 -9.93 16.07 -44.09
C THR A 128 -9.77 16.57 -42.66
N ARG A 129 -10.33 15.84 -41.73
CA ARG A 129 -10.27 16.19 -40.29
C ARG A 129 -9.02 15.60 -39.66
N ARG A 130 -8.31 16.41 -38.87
CA ARG A 130 -7.22 15.98 -37.98
C ARG A 130 -7.42 16.66 -36.63
N GLN A 131 -7.34 15.92 -35.53
CA GLN A 131 -7.58 16.48 -34.20
C GLN A 131 -6.33 16.28 -33.32
N VAL A 132 -6.01 17.32 -32.57
CA VAL A 132 -4.96 17.33 -31.55
C VAL A 132 -5.66 17.46 -30.18
N PHE A 133 -5.41 16.53 -29.28
CA PHE A 133 -5.90 16.59 -27.93
C PHE A 133 -4.79 17.14 -27.06
N ASP A 134 -5.05 18.26 -26.39
CA ASP A 134 -4.09 18.91 -25.52
C ASP A 134 -4.78 19.38 -24.23
N ILE A 135 -3.98 19.67 -23.21
CA ILE A 135 -4.44 20.25 -21.95
C ILE A 135 -4.04 21.72 -21.94
N PRO A 136 -4.99 22.65 -21.69
CA PRO A 136 -4.65 24.06 -21.55
C PRO A 136 -3.73 24.24 -20.34
N GLU A 137 -2.91 25.30 -20.34
CA GLU A 137 -2.03 25.64 -19.25
C GLU A 137 -2.83 25.71 -17.93
N PRO A 138 -2.47 24.91 -16.90
CA PRO A 138 -3.21 24.88 -15.65
C PRO A 138 -3.14 26.25 -14.96
N THR A 139 -4.27 26.88 -14.74
CA THR A 139 -4.36 28.17 -14.04
C THR A 139 -4.96 27.98 -12.64
N VAL A 140 -4.37 28.67 -11.65
CA VAL A 140 -4.90 28.74 -10.29
C VAL A 140 -5.89 29.89 -10.20
N VAL A 141 -7.12 29.58 -9.78
CA VAL A 141 -8.13 30.60 -9.51
C VAL A 141 -8.03 31.03 -8.05
N VAL A 142 -7.83 32.33 -7.81
CA VAL A 142 -7.84 32.93 -6.48
C VAL A 142 -9.15 33.64 -6.28
N THR A 143 -9.94 33.19 -5.28
CA THR A 143 -11.18 33.83 -4.88
C THR A 143 -10.94 34.61 -3.59
N GLU A 144 -11.26 35.90 -3.58
CA GLU A 144 -11.23 36.77 -2.40
C GLU A 144 -12.64 36.88 -1.80
N HIS A 145 -12.76 36.55 -0.53
CA HIS A 145 -13.99 36.77 0.24
C HIS A 145 -13.83 38.01 1.11
N GLN A 146 -14.53 39.07 0.78
CA GLN A 146 -14.51 40.33 1.54
C GLN A 146 -15.63 40.33 2.58
N ILE A 147 -15.27 40.22 3.84
CA ILE A 147 -16.19 40.23 4.96
C ILE A 147 -16.41 41.70 5.39
N VAL A 148 -17.50 42.28 4.95
CA VAL A 148 -17.78 43.69 5.15
C VAL A 148 -18.48 43.94 6.50
N THR A 149 -18.02 44.96 7.21
CA THR A 149 -18.70 45.48 8.42
C THR A 149 -19.39 46.79 8.09
N LEU A 150 -20.69 46.85 8.34
CA LEU A 150 -21.50 48.03 8.11
C LEU A 150 -21.88 48.68 9.45
N ALA A 151 -21.85 50.01 9.50
CA ALA A 151 -22.33 50.79 10.65
C ALA A 151 -23.78 51.15 10.46
N CYS A 152 -24.62 50.83 11.45
CA CYS A 152 -26.02 51.25 11.47
C CYS A 152 -26.15 52.69 12.05
N PRO A 153 -27.12 53.51 11.60
CA PRO A 153 -27.41 54.81 12.24
C PRO A 153 -27.64 54.75 13.75
N CYS A 154 -28.04 53.58 14.29
CA CYS A 154 -28.19 53.37 15.73
C CYS A 154 -26.84 53.22 16.47
N GLY A 155 -25.72 53.27 15.76
CA GLY A 155 -24.36 53.08 16.32
C GLY A 155 -23.87 51.65 16.39
N HIS A 156 -24.70 50.65 16.02
CA HIS A 156 -24.29 49.24 16.02
C HIS A 156 -23.51 48.89 14.72
N HIS A 157 -22.44 48.09 14.84
CA HIS A 157 -21.72 47.56 13.73
C HIS A 157 -22.09 46.08 13.47
N THR A 158 -22.45 45.74 12.27
CA THR A 158 -22.79 44.35 11.88
C THR A 158 -21.80 43.87 10.83
N THR A 159 -21.13 42.77 11.11
CA THR A 159 -20.15 42.13 10.20
C THR A 159 -20.82 40.96 9.49
N GLY A 160 -20.53 40.81 8.20
CA GLY A 160 -20.99 39.69 7.39
C GLY A 160 -20.44 38.35 7.89
N GLU A 161 -21.11 37.27 7.54
CA GLU A 161 -20.65 35.92 7.91
C GLU A 161 -19.41 35.52 7.14
N VAL A 162 -18.48 34.84 7.82
CA VAL A 162 -17.30 34.23 7.21
C VAL A 162 -17.69 32.89 6.58
N PRO A 163 -17.51 32.69 5.26
CA PRO A 163 -17.80 31.40 4.63
C PRO A 163 -16.93 30.27 5.23
N ALA A 164 -17.51 29.07 5.32
CA ALA A 164 -16.84 27.90 5.89
C ALA A 164 -15.52 27.52 5.15
N GLU A 165 -15.43 27.85 3.86
CA GLU A 165 -14.25 27.66 3.02
C GLU A 165 -13.17 28.75 3.19
N ALA A 166 -13.44 29.85 3.86
CA ALA A 166 -12.55 31.02 3.98
C ALA A 166 -12.14 31.32 5.45
N THR A 167 -11.80 30.30 6.21
CA THR A 167 -11.52 30.38 7.67
C THR A 167 -10.18 30.99 8.03
N ALA A 168 -9.30 31.30 7.05
CA ALA A 168 -7.99 31.90 7.27
C ALA A 168 -7.72 32.96 6.19
N PRO A 169 -6.79 33.92 6.45
CA PRO A 169 -6.47 34.98 5.48
C PRO A 169 -6.01 34.49 4.10
N ALA A 170 -5.40 33.31 4.04
CA ALA A 170 -5.06 32.61 2.80
C ALA A 170 -5.01 31.11 3.07
N LEU A 171 -5.59 30.32 2.18
CA LEU A 171 -5.58 28.86 2.25
C LEU A 171 -5.69 28.23 0.86
N TYR A 172 -5.24 27.00 0.75
CA TYR A 172 -5.39 26.21 -0.45
C TYR A 172 -6.76 25.55 -0.50
N GLY A 173 -7.43 25.63 -1.62
CA GLY A 173 -8.73 25.02 -1.85
C GLY A 173 -8.68 23.47 -1.81
N PRO A 174 -9.85 22.82 -1.68
CA PRO A 174 -9.94 21.36 -1.51
C PRO A 174 -9.43 20.57 -2.69
N ARG A 175 -9.56 21.06 -3.93
CA ARG A 175 -9.06 20.39 -5.13
C ARG A 175 -7.52 20.30 -5.14
N ILE A 176 -6.83 21.36 -4.72
CA ILE A 176 -5.36 21.37 -4.61
C ILE A 176 -4.91 20.36 -3.53
N ALA A 177 -5.59 20.35 -2.38
CA ALA A 177 -5.31 19.41 -1.30
C ALA A 177 -5.54 17.94 -1.75
N ALA A 178 -6.63 17.68 -2.47
CA ALA A 178 -6.92 16.35 -3.01
C ALA A 178 -5.87 15.88 -4.04
N ILE A 179 -5.39 16.77 -4.92
CA ILE A 179 -4.29 16.48 -5.84
C ILE A 179 -3.00 16.14 -5.06
N GLY A 180 -2.68 16.88 -4.01
CA GLY A 180 -1.53 16.58 -3.14
C GLY A 180 -1.64 15.20 -2.48
N VAL A 181 -2.80 14.84 -1.93
CA VAL A 181 -3.06 13.52 -1.34
C VAL A 181 -3.01 12.42 -2.42
N TYR A 182 -3.54 12.67 -3.63
CA TYR A 182 -3.48 11.75 -4.77
C TYR A 182 -2.04 11.47 -5.21
N LEU A 183 -1.22 12.51 -5.37
CA LEU A 183 0.19 12.34 -5.76
C LEU A 183 0.97 11.54 -4.71
N LEU A 184 0.72 11.79 -3.43
CA LEU A 184 1.42 11.10 -2.33
C LEU A 184 0.93 9.66 -2.14
N HIS A 185 -0.38 9.42 -2.11
CA HIS A 185 -0.96 8.12 -1.76
C HIS A 185 -1.46 7.31 -2.96
N GLY A 186 -1.86 7.95 -4.04
CA GLY A 186 -2.25 7.32 -5.30
C GLY A 186 -1.03 6.97 -6.15
N GLN A 187 -0.11 7.92 -6.31
CA GLN A 187 1.07 7.80 -7.15
C GLN A 187 2.37 7.49 -6.38
N PHE A 188 2.31 7.39 -5.04
CA PHE A 188 3.44 7.03 -4.17
C PHE A 188 4.63 7.97 -4.23
N LEU A 189 4.44 9.23 -4.61
CA LEU A 189 5.49 10.24 -4.51
C LEU A 189 5.88 10.46 -3.03
N SER A 190 7.12 10.85 -2.79
CA SER A 190 7.52 11.33 -1.48
C SER A 190 6.90 12.72 -1.20
N ILE A 191 6.83 13.13 0.08
CA ILE A 191 6.26 14.43 0.47
C ILE A 191 6.96 15.58 -0.26
N GLY A 192 8.31 15.56 -0.35
CA GLY A 192 9.07 16.58 -1.07
C GLY A 192 8.73 16.61 -2.56
N ARG A 193 8.74 15.43 -3.22
CA ARG A 193 8.38 15.34 -4.65
C ARG A 193 6.92 15.71 -4.93
N THR A 194 6.03 15.51 -3.97
CA THR A 194 4.64 16.00 -4.08
C THR A 194 4.60 17.53 -4.07
N ALA A 195 5.33 18.18 -3.17
CA ALA A 195 5.44 19.64 -3.14
C ALA A 195 6.07 20.18 -4.42
N ASP A 196 7.13 19.53 -4.92
CA ASP A 196 7.77 19.89 -6.19
C ASP A 196 6.79 19.76 -7.36
N ALA A 197 6.04 18.66 -7.45
CA ALA A 197 5.06 18.46 -8.53
C ALA A 197 3.94 19.52 -8.50
N LEU A 198 3.47 19.92 -7.31
CA LEU A 198 2.46 21.00 -7.20
C LEU A 198 3.01 22.35 -7.66
N ARG A 199 4.28 22.64 -7.38
CA ARG A 199 4.97 23.85 -7.87
C ARG A 199 5.16 23.80 -9.39
N ASP A 200 5.66 22.69 -9.91
CA ASP A 200 6.06 22.57 -11.31
C ASP A 200 4.86 22.51 -12.26
N LEU A 201 3.76 21.85 -11.82
CA LEU A 201 2.55 21.70 -12.65
C LEU A 201 1.56 22.87 -12.51
N PHE A 202 1.52 23.53 -11.33
CA PHE A 202 0.48 24.52 -11.01
C PHE A 202 1.03 25.86 -10.50
N GLY A 203 2.34 26.03 -10.42
CA GLY A 203 2.95 27.24 -9.87
C GLY A 203 2.72 27.43 -8.35
N LEU A 204 2.34 26.39 -7.60
CA LEU A 204 1.94 26.48 -6.20
C LEU A 204 3.09 26.14 -5.25
N PRO A 205 3.63 27.08 -4.46
CA PRO A 205 4.73 26.84 -3.53
C PRO A 205 4.23 26.19 -2.23
N VAL A 206 3.76 24.93 -2.30
CA VAL A 206 3.19 24.21 -1.15
C VAL A 206 4.29 23.66 -0.27
N ALA A 207 4.26 23.97 1.03
CA ALA A 207 5.20 23.41 2.00
C ALA A 207 4.91 21.93 2.31
N ALA A 208 5.96 21.15 2.59
CA ALA A 208 5.85 19.75 2.97
C ALA A 208 4.94 19.52 4.21
N ALA A 209 4.97 20.43 5.16
CA ALA A 209 4.10 20.41 6.34
C ALA A 209 2.61 20.54 5.96
N THR A 210 2.29 21.35 4.96
CA THR A 210 0.93 21.55 4.46
C THR A 210 0.39 20.25 3.83
N VAL A 211 1.22 19.58 3.01
CA VAL A 211 0.86 18.26 2.44
C VAL A 211 0.57 17.25 3.55
N THR A 212 1.41 17.23 4.60
CA THR A 212 1.20 16.33 5.75
C THR A 212 -0.08 16.66 6.51
N ALA A 213 -0.42 17.94 6.66
CA ALA A 213 -1.66 18.37 7.32
C ALA A 213 -2.91 17.95 6.51
N TRP A 214 -2.87 18.05 5.18
CA TRP A 214 -3.95 17.56 4.31
C TRP A 214 -4.16 16.05 4.47
N VAL A 215 -3.07 15.27 4.44
CA VAL A 215 -3.12 13.81 4.65
C VAL A 215 -3.75 13.47 5.98
N LYS A 216 -3.30 14.12 7.07
CA LYS A 216 -3.84 13.86 8.42
C LYS A 216 -5.35 14.13 8.47
N ARG A 217 -5.80 15.28 7.99
CA ARG A 217 -7.23 15.66 8.00
C ARG A 217 -8.07 14.69 7.18
N THR A 218 -7.64 14.38 5.96
CA THR A 218 -8.33 13.43 5.08
C THR A 218 -8.41 12.03 5.69
N ALA A 219 -7.30 11.54 6.26
CA ALA A 219 -7.26 10.23 6.89
C ALA A 219 -8.20 10.12 8.10
N LEU A 220 -8.25 11.15 8.94
CA LEU A 220 -9.13 11.16 10.11
C LEU A 220 -10.61 11.10 9.70
N GLY A 221 -11.04 11.88 8.70
CA GLY A 221 -12.40 11.81 8.18
C GLY A 221 -12.74 10.43 7.59
N ILE A 222 -11.80 9.80 6.87
CA ILE A 222 -11.99 8.45 6.33
C ILE A 222 -12.06 7.40 7.46
N ILE A 223 -11.21 7.49 8.46
CA ILE A 223 -11.20 6.57 9.60
C ILE A 223 -12.53 6.62 10.35
N ASP A 224 -13.06 7.81 10.56
CA ASP A 224 -14.29 8.03 11.30
C ASP A 224 -15.53 7.63 10.51
N GLN A 225 -15.64 8.03 9.25
CA GLN A 225 -16.89 7.93 8.48
C GLN A 225 -16.94 6.72 7.55
N VAL A 226 -15.81 6.25 7.00
CA VAL A 226 -15.81 5.25 5.92
C VAL A 226 -15.33 3.88 6.37
N LEU A 227 -14.26 3.80 7.17
CA LEU A 227 -13.72 2.49 7.57
C LEU A 227 -14.70 1.64 8.39
N PRO A 228 -15.59 2.18 9.25
CA PRO A 228 -16.63 1.39 9.89
C PRO A 228 -17.56 0.72 8.87
N VAL A 229 -18.00 1.46 7.86
CA VAL A 229 -18.88 0.93 6.79
C VAL A 229 -18.20 -0.18 6.01
N ILE A 230 -16.91 0.00 5.63
CA ILE A 230 -16.14 -1.05 4.94
C ILE A 230 -16.01 -2.30 5.81
N ARG A 231 -15.75 -2.17 7.13
CA ARG A 231 -15.68 -3.31 8.05
C ARG A 231 -17.01 -4.08 8.13
N ASP A 232 -18.11 -3.36 8.26
CA ASP A 232 -19.43 -4.00 8.37
C ASP A 232 -19.81 -4.72 7.08
N ARG A 233 -19.52 -4.14 5.92
CA ARG A 233 -19.70 -4.81 4.63
C ARG A 233 -18.84 -6.07 4.51
N MET A 234 -17.60 -6.04 4.97
CA MET A 234 -16.73 -7.22 4.98
C MET A 234 -17.22 -8.32 5.92
N ARG A 235 -17.74 -7.95 7.11
CA ARG A 235 -18.32 -8.94 8.05
C ARG A 235 -19.54 -9.65 7.47
N GLN A 236 -20.28 -8.99 6.59
CA GLN A 236 -21.45 -9.52 5.91
C GLN A 236 -21.12 -10.23 4.58
N ALA A 237 -19.91 -10.09 4.09
CA ALA A 237 -19.51 -10.70 2.82
C ALA A 237 -19.40 -12.23 2.93
N PRO A 238 -19.79 -13.00 1.91
CA PRO A 238 -19.68 -14.45 1.94
C PRO A 238 -18.24 -14.94 1.92
N ILE A 239 -17.34 -14.21 1.27
CA ILE A 239 -15.93 -14.56 1.13
C ILE A 239 -15.06 -13.32 1.33
N VAL A 240 -14.07 -13.40 2.22
CA VAL A 240 -13.06 -12.36 2.44
C VAL A 240 -11.67 -12.96 2.37
N HIS A 241 -10.80 -12.30 1.64
CA HIS A 241 -9.39 -12.65 1.51
C HIS A 241 -8.55 -11.88 2.52
N PHE A 242 -7.72 -12.58 3.28
CA PHE A 242 -6.83 -12.00 4.28
C PHE A 242 -5.37 -12.27 3.92
N ASP A 243 -4.51 -11.29 4.16
CA ASP A 243 -3.05 -11.41 4.01
C ASP A 243 -2.37 -10.32 4.86
N GLU A 244 -1.11 -10.50 5.22
CA GLU A 244 -0.33 -9.48 5.90
C GLU A 244 1.09 -9.39 5.37
N THR A 245 1.68 -8.22 5.51
CA THR A 245 3.04 -7.98 5.06
C THR A 245 3.82 -7.11 6.03
N GLY A 246 5.14 -7.39 6.14
CA GLY A 246 6.04 -6.56 6.94
C GLY A 246 6.13 -5.13 6.40
N LEU A 247 6.07 -4.16 7.30
CA LEU A 247 6.22 -2.74 7.06
C LEU A 247 7.26 -2.17 8.03
N ARG A 248 8.19 -1.34 7.53
CA ARG A 248 9.12 -0.64 8.43
C ARG A 248 8.53 0.71 8.86
N VAL A 249 8.42 0.89 10.17
CA VAL A 249 7.94 2.12 10.80
C VAL A 249 8.91 2.52 11.90
N GLU A 250 9.44 3.73 11.88
CA GLU A 250 10.44 4.21 12.85
C GLU A 250 11.66 3.27 12.96
N GLY A 251 12.09 2.70 11.83
CA GLY A 251 13.19 1.74 11.79
C GLY A 251 12.86 0.34 12.33
N ARG A 252 11.67 0.13 12.92
CA ARG A 252 11.22 -1.14 13.50
C ARG A 252 10.24 -1.86 12.59
N LEU A 253 10.15 -3.18 12.75
CA LEU A 253 9.16 -3.98 12.05
C LEU A 253 7.76 -3.67 12.60
N ALA A 254 6.84 -3.42 11.70
CA ALA A 254 5.41 -3.35 11.90
C ALA A 254 4.73 -4.18 10.79
N TRP A 255 3.43 -4.29 10.84
CA TRP A 255 2.67 -5.13 9.90
C TRP A 255 1.53 -4.34 9.28
N LEU A 256 1.32 -4.58 8.01
CA LEU A 256 0.16 -4.12 7.26
C LEU A 256 -0.72 -5.33 7.00
N HIS A 257 -1.91 -5.34 7.59
CA HIS A 257 -2.94 -6.36 7.37
C HIS A 257 -3.86 -5.90 6.26
N SER A 258 -4.31 -6.84 5.47
CA SER A 258 -5.22 -6.64 4.35
C SER A 258 -6.41 -7.56 4.52
N ALA A 259 -7.62 -7.01 4.42
CA ALA A 259 -8.83 -7.75 4.15
C ALA A 259 -9.42 -7.23 2.82
N SER A 260 -9.89 -8.11 1.95
CA SER A 260 -10.42 -7.70 0.65
C SER A 260 -11.50 -8.61 0.12
N THR A 261 -12.48 -8.00 -0.54
CA THR A 261 -13.50 -8.62 -1.38
C THR A 261 -13.33 -8.15 -2.82
N PRO A 262 -14.13 -8.59 -3.79
CA PRO A 262 -14.11 -8.01 -5.13
C PRO A 262 -14.36 -6.50 -5.15
N THR A 263 -15.14 -5.97 -4.20
CA THR A 263 -15.57 -4.56 -4.16
C THR A 263 -14.90 -3.73 -3.08
N ASP A 264 -14.52 -4.32 -1.95
CA ASP A 264 -14.05 -3.57 -0.78
C ASP A 264 -12.60 -3.93 -0.43
N VAL A 265 -11.86 -2.97 0.11
CA VAL A 265 -10.48 -3.16 0.61
C VAL A 265 -10.33 -2.49 1.96
N LEU A 266 -9.87 -3.24 2.95
CA LEU A 266 -9.44 -2.72 4.24
C LEU A 266 -7.96 -3.00 4.45
N LEU A 267 -7.18 -1.96 4.68
CA LEU A 267 -5.79 -2.04 5.13
C LEU A 267 -5.68 -1.47 6.54
N THR A 268 -5.01 -2.19 7.42
CA THR A 268 -4.72 -1.72 8.78
C THR A 268 -3.24 -1.89 9.10
N ALA A 269 -2.64 -0.90 9.74
CA ALA A 269 -1.24 -0.95 10.15
C ALA A 269 -1.15 -1.15 11.66
N HIS A 270 -0.38 -2.16 12.10
CA HIS A 270 -0.24 -2.51 13.51
C HIS A 270 1.20 -2.93 13.86
N ARG A 271 1.60 -2.79 15.13
CA ARG A 271 2.94 -3.20 15.60
C ARG A 271 3.11 -4.71 15.66
N LYS A 272 2.05 -5.46 15.90
CA LYS A 272 2.06 -6.92 15.99
C LYS A 272 1.50 -7.54 14.71
N ARG A 273 1.87 -8.79 14.41
CA ARG A 273 1.32 -9.58 13.30
C ARG A 273 0.08 -10.38 13.70
N GLY A 274 0.06 -10.94 14.92
CA GLY A 274 -0.91 -11.96 15.35
C GLY A 274 -2.31 -11.44 15.67
N THR A 275 -3.06 -12.24 16.42
CA THR A 275 -4.48 -12.05 16.75
C THR A 275 -4.83 -10.65 17.23
N ALA A 276 -4.01 -10.03 18.09
CA ALA A 276 -4.25 -8.65 18.54
C ALA A 276 -4.36 -7.63 17.40
N ALA A 277 -3.63 -7.82 16.30
CA ALA A 277 -3.74 -6.95 15.12
C ALA A 277 -4.95 -7.29 14.26
N MET A 278 -5.31 -8.55 14.19
CA MET A 278 -6.52 -9.03 13.51
C MET A 278 -7.79 -8.56 14.21
N ASP A 279 -7.76 -8.57 15.56
CA ASP A 279 -8.85 -8.05 16.40
C ASP A 279 -9.02 -6.55 16.21
N ASP A 280 -7.93 -5.79 16.22
CA ASP A 280 -7.94 -4.33 15.96
C ASP A 280 -8.43 -3.99 14.55
N ALA A 281 -8.13 -4.83 13.55
CA ALA A 281 -8.67 -4.68 12.20
C ALA A 281 -10.19 -4.84 12.17
N GLY A 282 -10.76 -5.63 13.09
CA GLY A 282 -12.17 -5.68 13.39
C GLY A 282 -13.04 -6.37 12.35
N VAL A 283 -12.49 -7.23 11.49
CA VAL A 283 -13.26 -8.04 10.52
C VAL A 283 -13.40 -9.47 11.01
N LEU A 284 -12.30 -10.16 11.30
CA LEU A 284 -12.30 -11.57 11.72
C LEU A 284 -13.09 -11.85 12.99
N PRO A 285 -13.05 -11.01 14.04
CA PRO A 285 -13.93 -11.21 15.19
C PRO A 285 -15.41 -11.14 14.77
N GLY A 286 -16.10 -12.27 14.92
CA GLY A 286 -17.51 -12.41 14.53
C GLY A 286 -17.77 -12.61 13.02
N PHE A 287 -16.74 -12.79 12.19
CA PHE A 287 -16.92 -13.16 10.78
C PHE A 287 -17.36 -14.62 10.68
N ALA A 288 -18.46 -14.87 9.97
CA ALA A 288 -19.06 -16.20 9.81
C ALA A 288 -19.02 -16.71 8.35
N GLY A 289 -18.41 -15.95 7.44
CA GLY A 289 -18.20 -16.33 6.05
C GLY A 289 -16.94 -17.15 5.83
N ILE A 290 -16.52 -17.28 4.58
CA ILE A 290 -15.31 -17.99 4.17
C ILE A 290 -14.11 -17.03 4.25
N ALA A 291 -13.15 -17.33 5.14
CA ALA A 291 -11.88 -16.62 5.27
C ALA A 291 -10.81 -17.32 4.41
N VAL A 292 -10.37 -16.67 3.34
CA VAL A 292 -9.28 -17.16 2.47
C VAL A 292 -7.96 -16.56 2.94
N HIS A 293 -7.00 -17.40 3.37
CA HIS A 293 -5.71 -16.95 3.90
C HIS A 293 -4.57 -17.95 3.63
N ASP A 294 -3.33 -17.62 3.99
CA ASP A 294 -2.24 -18.60 4.13
C ASP A 294 -2.48 -19.45 5.39
N ALA A 295 -1.92 -20.62 5.48
CA ALA A 295 -2.10 -21.54 6.60
C ALA A 295 -1.45 -21.05 7.92
N TRP A 296 -1.39 -19.75 8.20
CA TRP A 296 -0.79 -19.22 9.40
C TRP A 296 -1.69 -19.40 10.63
N ALA A 297 -1.22 -20.13 11.63
CA ALA A 297 -1.99 -20.64 12.78
C ALA A 297 -2.85 -19.60 13.54
N PRO A 298 -2.49 -18.30 13.69
CA PRO A 298 -3.38 -17.34 14.35
C PRO A 298 -4.77 -17.19 13.72
N TYR A 299 -4.96 -17.51 12.43
CA TYR A 299 -6.29 -17.50 11.81
C TYR A 299 -7.22 -18.55 12.42
N ASP A 300 -6.69 -19.70 12.90
CA ASP A 300 -7.47 -20.79 13.47
C ASP A 300 -8.19 -20.40 14.77
N THR A 301 -7.83 -19.28 15.40
CA THR A 301 -8.52 -18.75 16.58
C THR A 301 -9.93 -18.23 16.28
N TYR A 302 -10.25 -17.96 15.02
CA TYR A 302 -11.55 -17.42 14.58
C TYR A 302 -12.48 -18.53 14.12
N THR A 303 -12.92 -19.34 15.07
CA THR A 303 -13.69 -20.57 14.84
C THR A 303 -15.10 -20.37 14.26
N THR A 304 -15.61 -19.14 14.20
CA THR A 304 -16.88 -18.81 13.54
C THR A 304 -16.73 -18.73 12.01
N ALA A 305 -15.54 -18.49 11.51
CA ALA A 305 -15.26 -18.46 10.09
C ALA A 305 -15.02 -19.87 9.52
N VAL A 306 -15.39 -20.06 8.26
CA VAL A 306 -14.94 -21.22 7.48
C VAL A 306 -13.59 -20.88 6.86
N HIS A 307 -12.55 -21.64 7.18
CA HIS A 307 -11.20 -21.38 6.70
C HIS A 307 -10.95 -22.05 5.35
N ALA A 308 -10.58 -21.25 4.34
CA ALA A 308 -10.14 -21.72 3.04
C ALA A 308 -8.67 -21.33 2.82
N LEU A 309 -7.83 -22.31 2.50
CA LEU A 309 -6.42 -22.06 2.29
C LEU A 309 -6.15 -21.54 0.87
N CYS A 310 -5.25 -20.57 0.77
CA CYS A 310 -4.78 -20.06 -0.51
C CYS A 310 -4.04 -21.18 -1.28
N ASN A 311 -4.60 -21.66 -2.37
CA ASN A 311 -4.01 -22.75 -3.15
C ASN A 311 -2.66 -22.39 -3.79
N ALA A 312 -2.35 -21.13 -4.02
CA ALA A 312 -1.01 -20.73 -4.46
C ALA A 312 0.06 -21.04 -3.39
N HIS A 313 -0.31 -21.04 -2.09
CA HIS A 313 0.54 -21.50 -1.00
C HIS A 313 0.44 -23.03 -0.82
N VAL A 314 -0.74 -23.62 -1.01
CA VAL A 314 -1.03 -25.06 -0.91
C VAL A 314 -0.47 -25.86 -2.09
N LEU A 315 -0.31 -25.29 -3.28
CA LEU A 315 0.45 -25.90 -4.37
C LEU A 315 1.89 -26.27 -3.99
N ARG A 316 2.37 -25.77 -2.87
CA ARG A 316 3.58 -26.25 -2.21
C ARG A 316 3.34 -27.46 -1.30
N GLU A 317 2.09 -27.77 -0.92
CA GLU A 317 1.71 -28.74 0.11
C GLU A 317 0.49 -29.66 -0.21
N LEU A 318 -0.07 -29.63 -1.42
CA LEU A 318 -1.12 -30.55 -1.96
C LEU A 318 -2.36 -30.79 -1.08
N VAL A 319 -3.39 -29.95 -1.19
CA VAL A 319 -4.76 -30.34 -0.77
C VAL A 319 -5.79 -29.79 -1.75
N PHE A 320 -6.74 -30.62 -2.19
CA PHE A 320 -7.84 -30.29 -3.09
C PHE A 320 -8.93 -29.50 -2.35
N VAL A 321 -9.38 -28.38 -2.96
CA VAL A 321 -10.55 -27.64 -2.51
C VAL A 321 -11.81 -28.31 -3.10
N THR A 322 -12.80 -28.57 -2.25
CA THR A 322 -14.06 -29.25 -2.62
C THR A 322 -15.17 -28.30 -3.06
N ASP A 323 -15.01 -26.97 -2.86
CA ASP A 323 -16.00 -25.96 -3.25
C ASP A 323 -15.50 -25.12 -4.45
N PRO A 324 -16.11 -25.24 -5.65
CA PRO A 324 -15.73 -24.46 -6.82
C PRO A 324 -16.01 -22.95 -6.72
N ALA A 325 -16.85 -22.52 -5.77
CA ALA A 325 -17.15 -21.10 -5.53
C ALA A 325 -16.04 -20.37 -4.78
N VAL A 326 -15.17 -21.11 -4.08
CA VAL A 326 -14.01 -20.54 -3.37
C VAL A 326 -12.90 -20.24 -4.39
N PRO A 327 -12.38 -18.98 -4.45
CA PRO A 327 -11.29 -18.66 -5.36
C PRO A 327 -10.06 -19.53 -5.13
N PHE A 328 -9.45 -20.01 -6.22
CA PHE A 328 -8.31 -20.92 -6.21
C PHE A 328 -7.05 -20.30 -5.57
N ASP A 329 -6.97 -18.98 -5.49
CA ASP A 329 -5.81 -18.25 -4.96
C ASP A 329 -6.23 -17.06 -4.09
N ASN A 330 -5.25 -16.47 -3.40
CA ASN A 330 -5.42 -15.25 -2.60
C ASN A 330 -4.96 -13.99 -3.35
N ASN A 331 -5.03 -13.97 -4.67
CA ASN A 331 -4.56 -12.87 -5.51
C ASN A 331 -5.19 -11.52 -5.15
N ALA A 332 -6.45 -11.51 -4.68
CA ALA A 332 -7.15 -10.29 -4.31
C ALA A 332 -6.45 -9.56 -3.14
N ALA A 333 -6.06 -10.28 -2.09
CA ALA A 333 -5.30 -9.73 -0.96
C ALA A 333 -3.85 -9.41 -1.36
N GLU A 334 -3.17 -10.33 -2.08
CA GLU A 334 -1.79 -10.10 -2.54
C GLU A 334 -1.66 -8.87 -3.44
N GLN A 335 -2.58 -8.65 -4.38
CA GLN A 335 -2.58 -7.46 -5.23
C GLN A 335 -2.73 -6.18 -4.41
N THR A 336 -3.56 -6.22 -3.38
CA THR A 336 -3.79 -5.09 -2.47
C THR A 336 -2.50 -4.72 -1.72
N ILE A 337 -1.69 -5.69 -1.32
CA ILE A 337 -0.44 -5.48 -0.59
C ILE A 337 0.74 -5.10 -1.52
N ARG A 338 0.73 -5.46 -2.79
CA ARG A 338 1.82 -5.18 -3.74
C ARG A 338 2.14 -3.70 -3.84
N MET A 339 1.11 -2.84 -3.94
CA MET A 339 1.32 -1.40 -4.06
C MET A 339 1.91 -0.74 -2.80
N PRO A 340 1.45 -1.05 -1.57
CA PRO A 340 2.13 -0.67 -0.34
C PRO A 340 3.59 -1.13 -0.25
N LYS A 341 3.92 -2.35 -0.69
CA LYS A 341 5.31 -2.84 -0.81
C LYS A 341 6.14 -1.98 -1.77
N LEU A 342 5.58 -1.61 -2.92
CA LEU A 342 6.24 -0.73 -3.89
C LEU A 342 6.55 0.64 -3.26
N ARG A 343 5.60 1.24 -2.54
CA ARG A 343 5.84 2.49 -1.83
C ARG A 343 7.03 2.40 -0.87
N THR A 344 7.12 1.33 -0.10
CA THR A 344 8.24 1.13 0.84
C THR A 344 9.58 1.06 0.08
N LYS A 345 9.59 0.49 -1.12
CA LYS A 345 10.79 0.42 -1.97
C LYS A 345 11.16 1.79 -2.58
N VAL A 346 10.19 2.61 -2.94
CA VAL A 346 10.40 3.91 -3.61
C VAL A 346 10.64 5.04 -2.61
N SER A 347 9.88 5.08 -1.52
CA SER A 347 9.83 6.20 -0.57
C SER A 347 10.41 5.86 0.83
N GLY A 348 10.96 4.66 1.00
CA GLY A 348 11.55 4.20 2.26
C GLY A 348 10.53 3.87 3.35
N SER A 349 11.01 3.80 4.61
CA SER A 349 10.19 3.45 5.76
C SER A 349 9.18 4.55 6.14
N MET A 350 8.09 4.17 6.80
CA MET A 350 7.16 5.11 7.42
C MET A 350 7.83 5.77 8.63
N ARG A 351 7.65 7.08 8.78
CA ARG A 351 8.28 7.84 9.89
C ARG A 351 7.59 7.61 11.23
N THR A 352 6.28 7.39 11.23
CA THR A 352 5.47 7.19 12.45
C THR A 352 4.41 6.12 12.24
N MET A 353 3.96 5.49 13.33
CA MET A 353 2.86 4.51 13.28
C MET A 353 1.55 5.17 12.85
N THR A 354 1.25 6.36 13.36
CA THR A 354 0.10 7.16 12.93
C THR A 354 0.14 7.45 11.42
N GLY A 355 1.32 7.77 10.87
CA GLY A 355 1.50 7.94 9.43
C GLY A 355 1.22 6.65 8.64
N ALA A 356 1.58 5.49 9.18
CA ALA A 356 1.25 4.20 8.59
C ALA A 356 -0.25 3.90 8.63
N GLN A 357 -0.94 4.25 9.71
CA GLN A 357 -2.39 4.13 9.85
C GLN A 357 -3.13 5.07 8.88
N HIS A 358 -2.72 6.32 8.77
CA HIS A 358 -3.27 7.28 7.80
C HIS A 358 -3.09 6.77 6.37
N PHE A 359 -1.90 6.25 6.05
CA PHE A 359 -1.64 5.64 4.74
C PHE A 359 -2.59 4.47 4.49
N ALA A 360 -2.74 3.56 5.44
CA ALA A 360 -3.62 2.40 5.32
C ALA A 360 -5.08 2.83 5.10
N ALA A 361 -5.58 3.81 5.87
CA ALA A 361 -6.94 4.34 5.75
C ALA A 361 -7.20 4.96 4.36
N ILE A 362 -6.33 5.84 3.89
CA ILE A 362 -6.47 6.48 2.57
C ILE A 362 -6.39 5.43 1.45
N ARG A 363 -5.53 4.41 1.59
CA ARG A 363 -5.44 3.33 0.60
C ARG A 363 -6.66 2.42 0.60
N SER A 364 -7.22 2.10 1.76
CA SER A 364 -8.49 1.38 1.86
C SER A 364 -9.60 2.12 1.13
N TYR A 365 -9.77 3.39 1.44
CA TYR A 365 -10.76 4.27 0.85
C TYR A 365 -10.63 4.36 -0.67
N THR A 366 -9.46 4.72 -1.16
CA THR A 366 -9.24 4.92 -2.59
C THR A 366 -9.33 3.62 -3.38
N ALA A 367 -8.87 2.49 -2.81
CA ALA A 367 -8.97 1.19 -3.47
C ALA A 367 -10.43 0.70 -3.52
N THR A 368 -11.22 0.93 -2.47
CA THR A 368 -12.65 0.63 -2.44
C THR A 368 -13.40 1.52 -3.45
N ALA A 369 -13.17 2.84 -3.44
CA ALA A 369 -13.81 3.75 -4.39
C ALA A 369 -13.60 3.33 -5.85
N VAL A 370 -12.35 2.99 -6.22
CA VAL A 370 -12.01 2.51 -7.58
C VAL A 370 -12.73 1.20 -7.91
N ARG A 371 -12.84 0.26 -6.98
CA ARG A 371 -13.56 -1.01 -7.19
C ARG A 371 -15.06 -0.82 -7.39
N HIS A 372 -15.61 0.27 -6.85
CA HIS A 372 -16.99 0.70 -7.08
C HIS A 372 -17.15 1.62 -8.31
N GLY A 373 -16.10 1.77 -9.14
CA GLY A 373 -16.15 2.59 -10.35
C GLY A 373 -16.02 4.11 -10.11
N THR A 374 -15.77 4.55 -8.88
CA THR A 374 -15.59 5.96 -8.54
C THR A 374 -14.15 6.40 -8.87
N ASN A 375 -14.00 7.55 -9.54
CA ASN A 375 -12.69 8.11 -9.81
C ASN A 375 -11.93 8.42 -8.51
N MET A 376 -10.66 8.04 -8.43
CA MET A 376 -9.84 8.19 -7.20
C MET A 376 -9.71 9.66 -6.78
N LEU A 377 -9.50 10.57 -7.74
CA LEU A 377 -9.32 11.98 -7.43
C LEU A 377 -10.63 12.61 -6.95
N ASP A 378 -11.76 12.26 -7.56
CA ASP A 378 -13.08 12.77 -7.16
C ASP A 378 -13.47 12.28 -5.76
N ALA A 379 -13.19 11.01 -5.44
CA ALA A 379 -13.35 10.50 -4.08
C ALA A 379 -12.49 11.27 -3.08
N LEU A 380 -11.23 11.56 -3.42
CA LEU A 380 -10.34 12.34 -2.55
C LEU A 380 -10.79 13.79 -2.39
N ILE A 381 -11.36 14.43 -3.41
CA ILE A 381 -11.94 15.77 -3.30
C ILE A 381 -13.07 15.76 -2.25
N GLN A 382 -13.97 14.77 -2.32
CA GLN A 382 -15.04 14.61 -1.33
C GLN A 382 -14.49 14.37 0.08
N ALA A 383 -13.49 13.52 0.23
CA ALA A 383 -12.87 13.25 1.53
C ALA A 383 -12.18 14.48 2.15
N VAL A 384 -11.51 15.29 1.33
CA VAL A 384 -10.83 16.53 1.77
C VAL A 384 -11.81 17.60 2.20
N THR A 385 -12.98 17.66 1.58
CA THR A 385 -14.07 18.60 1.95
C THR A 385 -14.85 18.16 3.19
N GLY A 386 -14.56 17.00 3.77
CA GLY A 386 -15.23 16.50 4.96
C GLY A 386 -16.49 15.65 4.68
N ASN A 387 -16.84 15.44 3.43
CA ASN A 387 -17.94 14.59 2.97
C ASN A 387 -17.41 13.43 2.12
N PRO A 388 -16.71 12.46 2.72
CA PRO A 388 -16.14 11.35 1.97
C PRO A 388 -17.24 10.52 1.30
N TRP A 389 -16.97 10.06 0.08
CA TRP A 389 -17.79 9.07 -0.57
C TRP A 389 -17.88 7.81 0.30
N ILE A 390 -19.07 7.28 0.46
CA ILE A 390 -19.35 6.09 1.26
C ILE A 390 -19.94 5.03 0.32
N PRO A 391 -19.42 3.77 0.32
CA PRO A 391 -20.02 2.70 -0.47
C PRO A 391 -21.45 2.45 0.02
N ALA A 392 -22.39 2.24 -0.91
CA ALA A 392 -23.77 1.92 -0.56
C ALA A 392 -23.83 0.70 0.38
N THR A 393 -24.70 0.74 1.36
CA THR A 393 -25.00 -0.44 2.20
C THR A 393 -25.47 -1.59 1.30
N ALA A 394 -24.94 -2.78 1.53
CA ALA A 394 -25.27 -3.97 0.76
C ALA A 394 -26.71 -4.41 1.00
#